data_bd17e7c10d5206e59aac7cbd189e90a6
#
_entry.id   bd17e7c10d5206e59aac7cbd189e90a6
#
_cell.length_a   1.000
_cell.length_b   1.000
_cell.length_c   1.000
_cell.angle_alpha   90.00
_cell.angle_beta   90.00
_cell.angle_gamma   90.00
#
_symmetry.space_group_name_H-M   'P 1'
#
loop_
_entity.id
_entity.type
_entity.pdbx_description
1 polymer ?
#
loop_
_entity_poly.entity_id
_entity_poly.type
_entity_poly.pdbx_seq_one_letter_code
_entity_poly.pdbx_strand_id
1 'polypeptide(L)'
;MTQQTNLALKKLQGITPKGIKANQDSLASKRLIDLGSKEVKKYSSFVDVGVFQRAMYRDVEKELRDFEFGKEELDQFIRCGIINSFEGNESKVFGTYSGCLLELLCKRADLRGDRFNFYIDGENNKFDYLFFEANVVHDLIIENFTGHNLCSEIASGEGRAGNISIVNCAGDNAGATIARHKGVVNSINIINHKGECILFNAGIICDMINKINIFNSSGYLMGDRLGSTKGNIKRIRFVNNEGDASLHHLGYFTESINSVCLIQNKGKFSFGASGSNSKYDVNSML
;
A
#
# COMPACT_ATOMS: atom_id res chain seq x y z
N MET A 1 -19.94 47.90 -1.32
CA MET A 1 -20.25 46.47 -1.68
C MET A 1 -19.89 45.54 -0.54
N THR A 2 -20.44 45.68 0.65
CA THR A 2 -19.98 44.91 1.85
C THR A 2 -21.11 44.42 2.75
N GLN A 3 -22.40 44.56 2.35
CA GLN A 3 -23.51 44.07 3.18
C GLN A 3 -24.17 42.73 2.65
N GLN A 4 -24.01 42.39 1.38
CA GLN A 4 -24.65 41.20 0.85
C GLN A 4 -23.89 39.86 1.17
N THR A 5 -22.57 39.93 1.40
CA THR A 5 -21.76 38.76 1.73
C THR A 5 -22.04 38.25 3.14
N ASN A 6 -22.43 39.11 4.06
CA ASN A 6 -22.72 38.74 5.45
C ASN A 6 -24.08 38.02 5.64
N LEU A 7 -25.05 38.25 4.74
CA LEU A 7 -26.37 37.57 4.84
C LEU A 7 -26.32 36.11 4.34
N ALA A 8 -25.50 35.82 3.35
CA ALA A 8 -25.28 34.45 2.84
C ALA A 8 -24.54 33.59 3.87
N LEU A 9 -23.52 34.13 4.52
CA LEU A 9 -22.80 33.45 5.61
C LEU A 9 -23.68 33.22 6.85
N LYS A 10 -24.54 34.18 7.23
CA LYS A 10 -25.52 33.97 8.30
C LYS A 10 -26.58 32.93 7.99
N LYS A 11 -26.99 32.77 6.72
CA LYS A 11 -27.93 31.71 6.30
C LYS A 11 -27.27 30.33 6.29
N LEU A 12 -25.95 30.24 6.02
CA LEU A 12 -25.20 28.97 6.07
C LEU A 12 -24.91 28.52 7.51
N GLN A 13 -24.76 29.42 8.47
CA GLN A 13 -24.58 29.07 9.88
C GLN A 13 -25.81 28.48 10.58
N GLY A 14 -26.98 28.51 9.97
CA GLY A 14 -28.20 27.90 10.48
C GLY A 14 -28.57 26.56 9.84
N ILE A 15 -27.80 26.08 8.87
CA ILE A 15 -28.05 24.78 8.23
C ILE A 15 -27.25 23.70 8.97
N THR A 16 -27.81 23.19 10.04
CA THR A 16 -27.40 21.89 10.59
C THR A 16 -27.91 20.83 9.62
N PRO A 17 -27.03 20.02 8.97
CA PRO A 17 -27.49 18.93 8.12
C PRO A 17 -28.36 17.99 8.95
N LYS A 18 -29.66 17.89 8.62
CA LYS A 18 -30.53 16.85 9.18
C LYS A 18 -30.02 15.50 8.70
N GLY A 19 -29.49 14.68 9.61
CA GLY A 19 -29.25 13.26 9.34
C GLY A 19 -27.82 12.77 9.44
N ILE A 20 -26.91 13.50 10.08
CA ILE A 20 -25.64 12.88 10.48
C ILE A 20 -25.97 12.01 11.70
N LYS A 21 -25.81 10.70 11.58
CA LYS A 21 -25.66 9.76 12.69
C LYS A 21 -24.30 10.06 13.39
N ALA A 22 -24.18 11.28 13.91
CA ALA A 22 -22.90 11.87 14.33
C ALA A 22 -22.31 11.24 15.61
N ASN A 23 -23.05 10.37 16.34
CA ASN A 23 -22.63 9.96 17.67
C ASN A 23 -22.04 8.53 17.75
N GLN A 24 -22.37 7.60 16.88
CA GLN A 24 -21.75 6.27 16.91
C GLN A 24 -20.49 6.19 16.05
N ASP A 25 -20.53 6.76 14.85
CA ASP A 25 -19.40 6.74 13.91
C ASP A 25 -18.20 7.53 14.47
N SER A 26 -18.45 8.64 15.18
CA SER A 26 -17.38 9.41 15.85
C SER A 26 -16.72 8.68 17.02
N LEU A 27 -17.45 7.82 17.74
CA LEU A 27 -16.90 7.03 18.86
C LEU A 27 -16.00 5.89 18.35
N ALA A 28 -16.39 5.23 17.27
CA ALA A 28 -15.61 4.14 16.70
C ALA A 28 -14.28 4.64 16.13
N SER A 29 -14.31 5.69 15.33
CA SER A 29 -13.09 6.30 14.78
C SER A 29 -12.18 6.84 15.89
N LYS A 30 -12.75 7.47 16.93
CA LYS A 30 -11.98 7.92 18.11
C LYS A 30 -11.27 6.76 18.78
N ARG A 31 -11.95 5.62 19.00
CA ARG A 31 -11.32 4.43 19.61
C ARG A 31 -10.15 3.92 18.78
N LEU A 32 -10.27 3.88 17.43
CA LEU A 32 -9.16 3.49 16.55
C LEU A 32 -7.98 4.46 16.66
N ILE A 33 -8.24 5.77 16.73
CA ILE A 33 -7.21 6.80 16.87
C ILE A 33 -6.51 6.71 18.24
N ASP A 34 -7.28 6.56 19.32
CA ASP A 34 -6.73 6.43 20.66
C ASP A 34 -5.86 5.17 20.80
N LEU A 35 -6.31 4.04 20.23
CA LEU A 35 -5.52 2.81 20.16
C LEU A 35 -4.26 2.99 19.31
N GLY A 36 -4.37 3.59 18.13
CA GLY A 36 -3.21 3.88 17.27
C GLY A 36 -2.17 4.74 17.99
N SER A 37 -2.59 5.76 18.70
CA SER A 37 -1.71 6.61 19.52
C SER A 37 -1.02 5.84 20.66
N LYS A 38 -1.72 4.87 21.27
CA LYS A 38 -1.16 3.95 22.28
C LYS A 38 -0.09 3.04 21.66
N GLU A 39 -0.38 2.48 20.47
CA GLU A 39 0.57 1.61 19.75
C GLU A 39 1.82 2.38 19.30
N VAL A 40 1.67 3.62 18.82
CA VAL A 40 2.81 4.49 18.49
C VAL A 40 3.71 4.68 19.71
N LYS A 41 3.16 5.08 20.86
CA LYS A 41 3.93 5.24 22.10
C LYS A 41 4.62 3.96 22.54
N LYS A 42 3.98 2.80 22.34
CA LYS A 42 4.51 1.51 22.75
C LYS A 42 5.65 1.03 21.85
N TYR A 43 5.52 1.20 20.52
CA TYR A 43 6.40 0.56 19.56
C TYR A 43 7.42 1.47 18.87
N SER A 44 7.32 2.80 18.95
CA SER A 44 8.24 3.71 18.25
C SER A 44 9.73 3.54 18.63
N SER A 45 10.01 3.03 19.83
CA SER A 45 11.37 2.70 20.28
C SER A 45 11.88 1.34 19.80
N PHE A 46 11.05 0.48 19.21
CA PHE A 46 11.38 -0.89 18.80
C PHE A 46 11.44 -1.10 17.28
N VAL A 47 11.28 -0.06 16.49
CA VAL A 47 11.14 -0.15 15.02
C VAL A 47 12.33 -0.82 14.35
N ASP A 48 13.53 -0.69 14.90
CA ASP A 48 14.74 -1.27 14.33
C ASP A 48 14.87 -2.80 14.53
N VAL A 49 14.01 -3.38 15.35
CA VAL A 49 14.10 -4.81 15.71
C VAL A 49 13.33 -5.73 14.77
N GLY A 50 12.53 -5.18 13.81
CA GLY A 50 11.84 -5.94 12.75
C GLY A 50 10.78 -6.94 13.19
N VAL A 51 10.49 -7.03 14.50
CA VAL A 51 9.60 -8.05 15.09
C VAL A 51 8.30 -7.44 15.63
N PHE A 52 8.19 -6.13 15.63
CA PHE A 52 7.08 -5.45 16.30
C PHE A 52 5.72 -5.62 15.59
N GLN A 53 5.68 -5.79 14.27
CA GLN A 53 4.43 -5.91 13.51
C GLN A 53 3.55 -7.08 13.99
N ARG A 54 4.11 -8.26 14.15
CA ARG A 54 3.33 -9.43 14.63
C ARG A 54 2.84 -9.26 16.07
N ALA A 55 3.63 -8.57 16.90
CA ALA A 55 3.23 -8.24 18.25
C ALA A 55 2.10 -7.22 18.26
N MET A 56 2.24 -6.15 17.48
CA MET A 56 1.22 -5.13 17.30
C MET A 56 -0.08 -5.72 16.75
N TYR A 57 -0.01 -6.57 15.70
CA TYR A 57 -1.21 -7.21 15.16
C TYR A 57 -1.97 -8.00 16.24
N ARG A 58 -1.27 -8.77 17.07
CA ARG A 58 -1.91 -9.53 18.18
C ARG A 58 -2.54 -8.61 19.21
N ASP A 59 -1.90 -7.51 19.55
CA ASP A 59 -2.45 -6.52 20.48
C ASP A 59 -3.71 -5.87 19.89
N VAL A 60 -3.65 -5.42 18.64
CA VAL A 60 -4.78 -4.81 17.94
C VAL A 60 -5.96 -5.79 17.78
N GLU A 61 -5.69 -7.03 17.37
CA GLU A 61 -6.71 -8.08 17.24
C GLU A 61 -7.39 -8.36 18.60
N LYS A 62 -6.62 -8.41 19.70
CA LYS A 62 -7.14 -8.60 21.05
C LYS A 62 -8.00 -7.43 21.52
N GLU A 63 -7.51 -6.19 21.37
CA GLU A 63 -8.19 -4.96 21.79
C GLU A 63 -9.46 -4.67 20.99
N LEU A 64 -9.49 -5.10 19.72
CA LEU A 64 -10.62 -4.90 18.81
C LEU A 64 -11.48 -6.16 18.59
N ARG A 65 -11.28 -7.24 19.36
CA ARG A 65 -11.98 -8.52 19.17
C ARG A 65 -13.50 -8.36 19.09
N ASP A 66 -14.07 -7.68 20.07
CA ASP A 66 -15.51 -7.48 20.23
C ASP A 66 -15.96 -6.07 19.75
N PHE A 67 -15.06 -5.37 19.05
CA PHE A 67 -15.33 -4.04 18.54
C PHE A 67 -15.52 -4.07 17.03
N GLU A 68 -16.71 -3.74 16.58
CA GLU A 68 -17.01 -3.65 15.16
C GLU A 68 -16.61 -2.29 14.59
N PHE A 69 -15.92 -2.33 13.47
CA PHE A 69 -15.61 -1.18 12.64
C PHE A 69 -15.56 -1.64 11.17
N GLY A 70 -15.69 -0.72 10.24
CA GLY A 70 -15.77 -0.99 8.81
C GLY A 70 -14.90 -0.06 7.97
N LYS A 71 -15.31 0.12 6.73
CA LYS A 71 -14.61 0.97 5.76
C LYS A 71 -14.60 2.43 6.18
N GLU A 72 -15.73 2.90 6.67
CA GLU A 72 -15.95 4.29 7.05
C GLU A 72 -15.04 4.69 8.21
N GLU A 73 -14.92 3.83 9.22
CA GLU A 73 -14.06 4.09 10.37
C GLU A 73 -12.58 3.99 10.01
N LEU A 74 -12.21 3.06 9.12
CA LEU A 74 -10.84 2.97 8.61
C LEU A 74 -10.48 4.22 7.78
N ASP A 75 -11.38 4.70 6.90
CA ASP A 75 -11.19 5.93 6.14
C ASP A 75 -11.01 7.14 7.07
N GLN A 76 -11.89 7.30 8.06
CA GLN A 76 -11.81 8.38 9.03
C GLN A 76 -10.52 8.31 9.87
N PHE A 77 -10.10 7.11 10.27
CA PHE A 77 -8.82 6.91 10.95
C PHE A 77 -7.64 7.41 10.12
N ILE A 78 -7.59 7.05 8.81
CA ILE A 78 -6.52 7.48 7.92
C ILE A 78 -6.53 9.00 7.75
N ARG A 79 -7.70 9.63 7.56
CA ARG A 79 -7.82 11.10 7.46
C ARG A 79 -7.36 11.81 8.73
N CYS A 80 -7.64 11.26 9.90
CA CYS A 80 -7.11 11.79 11.15
C CYS A 80 -5.59 11.62 11.26
N GLY A 81 -5.04 10.52 10.74
CA GLY A 81 -3.59 10.30 10.67
C GLY A 81 -2.86 11.32 9.80
N ILE A 82 -3.47 11.72 8.68
CA ILE A 82 -2.97 12.79 7.82
C ILE A 82 -2.80 14.11 8.59
N ILE A 83 -3.76 14.44 9.43
CA ILE A 83 -3.74 15.70 10.19
C ILE A 83 -2.67 15.70 11.29
N ASN A 84 -2.38 14.55 11.89
CA ASN A 84 -1.46 14.43 13.02
C ASN A 84 0.02 14.44 12.65
N SER A 85 0.36 14.31 11.37
CA SER A 85 1.73 14.45 10.81
C SER A 85 2.82 13.73 11.62
N PHE A 86 2.71 12.40 11.78
CA PHE A 86 3.75 11.60 12.42
C PHE A 86 5.05 11.62 11.61
N GLU A 87 6.20 11.57 12.27
CA GLU A 87 7.51 11.58 11.64
C GLU A 87 8.38 10.39 12.07
N GLY A 88 9.35 10.02 11.23
CA GLY A 88 10.33 8.99 11.53
C GLY A 88 9.70 7.66 11.95
N ASN A 89 10.11 7.12 13.09
CA ASN A 89 9.65 5.85 13.61
C ASN A 89 8.15 5.85 13.97
N GLU A 90 7.62 6.98 14.43
CA GLU A 90 6.19 7.11 14.74
C GLU A 90 5.33 6.94 13.48
N SER A 91 5.75 7.54 12.37
CA SER A 91 5.10 7.39 11.07
C SER A 91 5.08 5.93 10.63
N LYS A 92 6.19 5.21 10.77
CA LYS A 92 6.26 3.78 10.44
C LYS A 92 5.33 2.94 11.31
N VAL A 93 5.32 3.18 12.63
CA VAL A 93 4.43 2.46 13.56
C VAL A 93 2.97 2.75 13.25
N PHE A 94 2.61 4.01 12.99
CA PHE A 94 1.24 4.39 12.65
C PHE A 94 0.80 3.79 11.30
N GLY A 95 1.70 3.76 10.32
CA GLY A 95 1.48 3.09 9.05
C GLY A 95 1.30 1.57 9.19
N THR A 96 2.12 0.91 10.03
CA THR A 96 1.96 -0.51 10.36
C THR A 96 0.62 -0.76 11.05
N TYR A 97 0.20 0.13 11.96
CA TYR A 97 -1.10 0.02 12.61
C TYR A 97 -2.25 0.12 11.60
N SER A 98 -2.16 1.02 10.60
CA SER A 98 -3.13 1.06 9.50
C SER A 98 -3.19 -0.27 8.74
N GLY A 99 -2.04 -0.90 8.52
CA GLY A 99 -1.93 -2.23 7.93
C GLY A 99 -2.60 -3.32 8.77
N CYS A 100 -2.43 -3.28 10.09
CA CYS A 100 -3.11 -4.21 11.02
C CYS A 100 -4.64 -4.06 10.98
N LEU A 101 -5.15 -2.83 10.90
CA LEU A 101 -6.60 -2.58 10.78
C LEU A 101 -7.16 -3.13 9.47
N LEU A 102 -6.49 -2.87 8.34
CA LEU A 102 -6.88 -3.41 7.04
C LEU A 102 -6.89 -4.95 7.05
N GLU A 103 -5.82 -5.57 7.57
CA GLU A 103 -5.70 -7.01 7.68
C GLU A 103 -6.83 -7.60 8.54
N LEU A 104 -7.16 -6.98 9.67
CA LEU A 104 -8.22 -7.43 10.56
C LEU A 104 -9.59 -7.41 9.86
N LEU A 105 -9.89 -6.36 9.08
CA LEU A 105 -11.11 -6.27 8.27
C LEU A 105 -11.17 -7.35 7.18
N CYS A 106 -10.06 -7.62 6.50
CA CYS A 106 -9.98 -8.69 5.52
C CYS A 106 -10.19 -10.07 6.15
N LYS A 107 -9.56 -10.36 7.28
CA LYS A 107 -9.75 -11.64 8.00
C LYS A 107 -11.17 -11.82 8.53
N ARG A 108 -11.80 -10.75 9.02
CA ARG A 108 -13.22 -10.78 9.41
C ARG A 108 -14.15 -11.04 8.23
N ALA A 109 -13.84 -10.49 7.06
CA ALA A 109 -14.58 -10.79 5.84
C ALA A 109 -14.41 -12.27 5.43
N ASP A 110 -13.19 -12.83 5.50
CA ASP A 110 -12.95 -14.25 5.25
C ASP A 110 -13.81 -15.15 6.15
N LEU A 111 -13.91 -14.84 7.44
CA LEU A 111 -14.74 -15.62 8.38
C LEU A 111 -16.24 -15.61 8.03
N ARG A 112 -16.69 -14.59 7.32
CA ARG A 112 -18.08 -14.49 6.81
C ARG A 112 -18.26 -15.06 5.41
N GLY A 113 -17.18 -15.49 4.75
CA GLY A 113 -17.17 -15.90 3.34
C GLY A 113 -17.25 -14.73 2.34
N ASP A 114 -16.95 -13.51 2.79
CA ASP A 114 -17.03 -12.29 2.02
C ASP A 114 -15.63 -11.83 1.52
N ARG A 115 -15.63 -10.85 0.59
CA ARG A 115 -14.42 -10.10 0.22
C ARG A 115 -14.51 -8.65 0.71
N PHE A 116 -13.42 -8.18 1.28
CA PHE A 116 -13.27 -6.80 1.71
C PHE A 116 -12.57 -5.98 0.62
N ASN A 117 -13.30 -5.06 0.00
CA ASN A 117 -12.75 -4.17 -1.02
C ASN A 117 -12.63 -2.76 -0.42
N PHE A 118 -11.42 -2.22 -0.39
CA PHE A 118 -11.17 -0.90 0.17
C PHE A 118 -10.60 0.06 -0.89
N TYR A 119 -11.24 1.20 -1.00
CA TYR A 119 -10.78 2.34 -1.81
C TYR A 119 -10.67 3.55 -0.92
N ILE A 120 -9.57 4.30 -1.08
CA ILE A 120 -9.36 5.57 -0.41
C ILE A 120 -8.66 6.57 -1.31
N ASP A 121 -9.18 7.79 -1.35
CA ASP A 121 -8.58 8.96 -2.00
C ASP A 121 -7.87 9.82 -0.94
N GLY A 122 -6.57 10.01 -1.11
CA GLY A 122 -5.74 10.81 -0.22
C GLY A 122 -5.84 12.32 -0.44
N GLU A 123 -6.53 12.77 -1.50
CA GLU A 123 -6.68 14.20 -1.83
C GLU A 123 -5.33 14.96 -1.88
N ASN A 124 -4.27 14.27 -2.35
CA ASN A 124 -2.87 14.71 -2.36
C ASN A 124 -2.24 14.97 -0.98
N ASN A 125 -2.85 14.47 0.07
CA ASN A 125 -2.26 14.55 1.39
C ASN A 125 -1.14 13.54 1.59
N LYS A 126 -0.28 13.84 2.57
CA LYS A 126 0.86 13.00 2.93
C LYS A 126 0.46 11.93 3.95
N PHE A 127 0.85 10.68 3.67
CA PHE A 127 0.79 9.58 4.62
C PHE A 127 1.93 8.59 4.35
N ASP A 128 2.99 8.64 5.14
CA ASP A 128 4.10 7.70 5.00
C ASP A 128 3.72 6.32 5.57
N TYR A 129 4.18 5.25 4.95
CA TYR A 129 3.94 3.85 5.36
C TYR A 129 2.46 3.41 5.36
N LEU A 130 1.57 4.06 4.60
CA LEU A 130 0.16 3.66 4.55
C LEU A 130 0.02 2.16 4.22
N PHE A 131 -0.68 1.40 5.08
CA PHE A 131 -0.90 -0.05 5.01
C PHE A 131 0.37 -0.90 5.00
N PHE A 132 1.43 -0.42 5.63
CA PHE A 132 2.69 -1.14 5.74
C PHE A 132 2.52 -2.49 6.45
N GLU A 133 3.15 -3.54 5.91
CA GLU A 133 3.16 -4.91 6.48
C GLU A 133 1.79 -5.59 6.66
N ALA A 134 0.73 -5.19 5.98
CA ALA A 134 -0.55 -5.91 6.00
C ALA A 134 -0.41 -7.30 5.34
N ASN A 135 -0.59 -8.38 6.09
CA ASN A 135 -0.35 -9.73 5.57
C ASN A 135 -1.54 -10.34 4.82
N VAL A 136 -2.76 -9.96 5.14
CA VAL A 136 -3.96 -10.40 4.42
C VAL A 136 -4.68 -9.18 3.90
N VAL A 137 -4.73 -9.06 2.57
CA VAL A 137 -5.41 -7.98 1.87
C VAL A 137 -6.26 -8.58 0.75
N HIS A 138 -7.52 -8.19 0.63
CA HIS A 138 -8.33 -8.64 -0.51
C HIS A 138 -8.11 -7.73 -1.71
N ASP A 139 -8.90 -6.67 -1.86
CA ASP A 139 -8.73 -5.70 -2.93
C ASP A 139 -8.53 -4.30 -2.32
N LEU A 140 -7.43 -3.67 -2.69
CA LEU A 140 -7.02 -2.37 -2.17
C LEU A 140 -6.73 -1.41 -3.32
N ILE A 141 -7.33 -0.24 -3.26
CA ILE A 141 -7.00 0.89 -4.15
C ILE A 141 -6.71 2.09 -3.26
N ILE A 142 -5.49 2.61 -3.37
CA ILE A 142 -5.14 3.92 -2.83
C ILE A 142 -4.89 4.89 -3.98
N GLU A 143 -5.40 6.08 -3.85
CA GLU A 143 -5.32 7.09 -4.90
C GLU A 143 -4.94 8.46 -4.33
N ASN A 144 -4.19 9.27 -5.09
CA ASN A 144 -3.85 10.65 -4.77
C ASN A 144 -3.18 10.81 -3.39
N PHE A 145 -2.28 9.92 -3.00
CA PHE A 145 -1.45 10.09 -1.81
C PHE A 145 -0.06 10.60 -2.15
N THR A 146 0.51 11.39 -1.26
CA THR A 146 1.95 11.64 -1.21
C THR A 146 2.52 10.93 0.02
N GLY A 147 3.64 10.22 -0.12
CA GLY A 147 4.23 9.52 1.02
C GLY A 147 5.19 8.40 0.60
N HIS A 148 6.15 8.12 1.47
CA HIS A 148 7.12 7.06 1.27
C HIS A 148 6.57 5.72 1.78
N ASN A 149 7.02 4.62 1.18
CA ASN A 149 6.67 3.24 1.58
C ASN A 149 5.15 2.93 1.55
N LEU A 150 4.41 3.57 0.64
CA LEU A 150 2.98 3.28 0.44
C LEU A 150 2.80 1.81 0.10
N CYS A 151 1.96 1.08 0.84
CA CYS A 151 1.66 -0.34 0.62
C CYS A 151 2.89 -1.26 0.60
N SER A 152 4.01 -0.87 1.21
CA SER A 152 5.21 -1.69 1.25
C SER A 152 5.05 -2.88 2.20
N GLU A 153 5.75 -3.98 1.91
CA GLU A 153 5.73 -5.25 2.66
C GLU A 153 4.35 -5.94 2.78
N ILE A 154 3.36 -5.54 1.98
CA ILE A 154 2.06 -6.25 1.95
C ILE A 154 2.28 -7.71 1.51
N ALA A 155 1.52 -8.62 2.13
CA ALA A 155 1.55 -10.07 1.88
C ALA A 155 2.94 -10.68 2.06
N SER A 156 3.76 -10.14 2.96
CA SER A 156 5.07 -10.71 3.30
C SER A 156 4.94 -11.95 4.20
N GLY A 157 5.98 -12.78 4.27
CA GLY A 157 5.89 -14.07 4.97
C GLY A 157 4.99 -15.04 4.21
N GLU A 158 4.02 -15.64 4.87
CA GLU A 158 2.99 -16.50 4.26
C GLU A 158 1.70 -15.73 3.98
N GLY A 159 1.83 -14.42 3.73
CA GLY A 159 0.71 -13.52 3.49
C GLY A 159 0.07 -13.69 2.11
N ARG A 160 -1.13 -13.11 1.95
CA ARG A 160 -1.83 -13.12 0.66
C ARG A 160 -2.49 -11.78 0.36
N ALA A 161 -2.47 -11.41 -0.91
CA ALA A 161 -3.24 -10.27 -1.38
C ALA A 161 -3.97 -10.58 -2.70
N GLY A 162 -5.15 -10.00 -2.86
CA GLY A 162 -5.88 -9.97 -4.12
C GLY A 162 -5.29 -8.94 -5.06
N ASN A 163 -5.97 -7.84 -5.27
CA ASN A 163 -5.52 -6.78 -6.17
C ASN A 163 -5.09 -5.55 -5.37
N ILE A 164 -3.87 -5.11 -5.57
CA ILE A 164 -3.33 -3.88 -4.98
C ILE A 164 -3.16 -2.86 -6.09
N SER A 165 -3.74 -1.68 -5.95
CA SER A 165 -3.59 -0.58 -6.92
C SER A 165 -3.15 0.69 -6.20
N ILE A 166 -2.04 1.28 -6.67
CA ILE A 166 -1.49 2.56 -6.22
C ILE A 166 -1.60 3.51 -7.41
N VAL A 167 -2.47 4.50 -7.32
CA VAL A 167 -2.89 5.33 -8.45
C VAL A 167 -2.64 6.81 -8.15
N ASN A 168 -2.06 7.55 -9.09
CA ASN A 168 -1.82 8.99 -8.98
C ASN A 168 -1.07 9.38 -7.69
N CYS A 169 -0.20 8.54 -7.18
CA CYS A 169 0.53 8.76 -5.94
C CYS A 169 1.95 9.27 -6.19
N ALA A 170 2.59 9.79 -5.16
CA ALA A 170 3.98 10.19 -5.21
C ALA A 170 4.74 9.84 -3.92
N GLY A 171 6.03 9.49 -4.06
CA GLY A 171 6.94 9.14 -2.98
C GLY A 171 7.71 7.84 -3.25
N ASP A 172 8.77 7.64 -2.51
CA ASP A 172 9.69 6.53 -2.76
C ASP A 172 9.23 5.23 -2.13
N ASN A 173 9.72 4.12 -2.66
CA ASN A 173 9.47 2.76 -2.17
C ASN A 173 7.99 2.33 -2.20
N ALA A 174 7.17 2.89 -3.09
CA ALA A 174 5.78 2.44 -3.23
C ALA A 174 5.73 0.95 -3.61
N GLY A 175 5.02 0.15 -2.82
CA GLY A 175 4.91 -1.29 -3.01
C GLY A 175 6.22 -2.07 -2.85
N ALA A 176 7.26 -1.49 -2.24
CA ALA A 176 8.50 -2.20 -2.02
C ALA A 176 8.29 -3.47 -1.18
N THR A 177 9.03 -4.53 -1.51
CA THR A 177 9.00 -5.81 -0.81
C THR A 177 7.62 -6.49 -0.65
N ILE A 178 6.63 -6.14 -1.49
CA ILE A 178 5.35 -6.87 -1.56
C ILE A 178 5.62 -8.35 -1.88
N ALA A 179 4.86 -9.25 -1.25
CA ALA A 179 4.93 -10.70 -1.40
C ALA A 179 6.29 -11.32 -1.07
N ARG A 180 7.10 -10.69 -0.25
CA ARG A 180 8.38 -11.23 0.18
C ARG A 180 8.19 -12.48 1.06
N HIS A 181 9.03 -13.51 0.85
CA HIS A 181 9.03 -14.77 1.61
C HIS A 181 7.69 -15.54 1.58
N LYS A 182 7.44 -16.28 0.51
CA LYS A 182 6.26 -17.11 0.26
C LYS A 182 4.92 -16.37 0.12
N GLY A 183 4.95 -15.06 -0.05
CA GLY A 183 3.74 -14.28 -0.29
C GLY A 183 3.04 -14.66 -1.61
N VAL A 184 1.73 -14.53 -1.63
CA VAL A 184 0.88 -14.76 -2.82
C VAL A 184 0.08 -13.52 -3.14
N VAL A 185 0.22 -12.99 -4.37
CA VAL A 185 -0.50 -11.79 -4.82
C VAL A 185 -1.13 -12.02 -6.18
N ASN A 186 -2.41 -11.65 -6.34
CA ASN A 186 -3.06 -11.76 -7.64
C ASN A 186 -2.59 -10.67 -8.61
N SER A 187 -2.67 -9.39 -8.22
CA SER A 187 -2.13 -8.32 -9.06
C SER A 187 -1.62 -7.13 -8.27
N ILE A 188 -0.59 -6.50 -8.81
CA ILE A 188 -0.04 -5.23 -8.35
C ILE A 188 -0.13 -4.25 -9.52
N ASN A 189 -0.80 -3.13 -9.33
CA ASN A 189 -0.95 -2.08 -10.33
C ASN A 189 -0.40 -0.78 -9.78
N ILE A 190 0.59 -0.21 -10.44
CA ILE A 190 1.14 1.11 -10.16
C ILE A 190 0.82 2.00 -11.36
N ILE A 191 0.08 3.05 -11.16
CA ILE A 191 -0.44 3.90 -12.25
C ILE A 191 -0.19 5.36 -11.93
N ASN A 192 0.47 6.08 -12.85
CA ASN A 192 0.78 7.51 -12.72
C ASN A 192 1.53 7.84 -11.40
N HIS A 193 2.43 6.98 -10.99
CA HIS A 193 3.21 7.19 -9.75
C HIS A 193 4.53 7.91 -10.05
N LYS A 194 4.96 8.77 -9.10
CA LYS A 194 6.25 9.46 -9.17
C LYS A 194 7.08 9.18 -7.93
N GLY A 195 8.25 8.57 -8.08
CA GLY A 195 9.12 8.26 -6.94
C GLY A 195 10.19 7.24 -7.29
N GLU A 196 11.17 7.11 -6.44
CA GLU A 196 12.26 6.14 -6.60
C GLU A 196 11.92 4.79 -5.99
N CYS A 197 12.61 3.74 -6.44
CA CYS A 197 12.51 2.39 -5.88
C CYS A 197 11.08 1.81 -5.86
N ILE A 198 10.25 2.15 -6.84
CA ILE A 198 8.90 1.61 -6.99
C ILE A 198 8.99 0.08 -7.14
N LEU A 199 8.27 -0.70 -6.34
CA LEU A 199 8.30 -2.16 -6.30
C LEU A 199 9.71 -2.76 -6.10
N PHE A 200 10.60 -2.04 -5.44
CA PHE A 200 11.93 -2.54 -5.11
C PHE A 200 11.83 -3.84 -4.30
N ASN A 201 12.55 -4.88 -4.71
CA ASN A 201 12.55 -6.20 -4.07
C ASN A 201 11.16 -6.89 -3.99
N ALA A 202 10.14 -6.48 -4.74
CA ALA A 202 8.85 -7.16 -4.72
C ALA A 202 8.98 -8.59 -5.28
N GLY A 203 8.30 -9.55 -4.64
CA GLY A 203 8.31 -10.95 -5.05
C GLY A 203 9.62 -11.69 -4.77
N ILE A 204 10.49 -11.21 -3.88
CA ILE A 204 11.67 -11.99 -3.46
C ILE A 204 11.20 -13.22 -2.67
N ILE A 205 11.62 -14.42 -3.15
CA ILE A 205 11.24 -15.71 -2.56
C ILE A 205 9.71 -15.86 -2.46
N CYS A 206 8.93 -15.25 -3.36
CA CYS A 206 7.47 -15.36 -3.35
C CYS A 206 7.01 -16.71 -3.91
N ASP A 207 5.90 -17.20 -3.39
CA ASP A 207 5.25 -18.38 -3.97
C ASP A 207 4.60 -18.01 -5.31
N MET A 208 3.94 -16.85 -5.40
CA MET A 208 3.32 -16.42 -6.65
C MET A 208 2.94 -14.93 -6.68
N ILE A 209 3.30 -14.25 -7.77
CA ILE A 209 2.63 -13.02 -8.21
C ILE A 209 2.08 -13.25 -9.61
N ASN A 210 0.76 -13.17 -9.79
CA ASN A 210 0.17 -13.42 -11.11
C ASN A 210 0.43 -12.28 -12.10
N LYS A 211 0.33 -11.01 -11.65
CA LYS A 211 0.50 -9.84 -12.53
C LYS A 211 1.14 -8.68 -11.79
N ILE A 212 2.09 -8.02 -12.46
CA ILE A 212 2.63 -6.71 -12.09
C ILE A 212 2.43 -5.79 -13.29
N ASN A 213 1.77 -4.66 -13.08
CA ASN A 213 1.56 -3.64 -14.09
C ASN A 213 2.07 -2.30 -13.57
N ILE A 214 2.95 -1.65 -14.33
CA ILE A 214 3.42 -0.29 -14.05
C ILE A 214 3.15 0.56 -15.29
N PHE A 215 2.31 1.57 -15.14
CA PHE A 215 1.84 2.43 -16.23
C PHE A 215 2.10 3.90 -15.93
N ASN A 216 2.60 4.64 -16.92
CA ASN A 216 2.76 6.10 -16.88
C ASN A 216 3.49 6.59 -15.61
N SER A 217 4.41 5.81 -15.08
CA SER A 217 5.11 6.11 -13.84
C SER A 217 6.53 6.59 -14.10
N SER A 218 7.10 7.34 -13.17
CA SER A 218 8.45 7.85 -13.32
C SER A 218 9.28 7.73 -12.05
N GLY A 219 10.56 7.37 -12.20
CA GLY A 219 11.50 7.26 -11.10
C GLY A 219 12.70 6.41 -11.40
N TYR A 220 13.68 6.45 -10.52
CA TYR A 220 14.89 5.64 -10.57
C TYR A 220 14.65 4.28 -9.90
N LEU A 221 15.25 3.19 -10.41
CA LEU A 221 15.14 1.81 -9.87
C LEU A 221 13.70 1.26 -9.79
N MET A 222 12.83 1.59 -10.74
CA MET A 222 11.49 0.97 -10.81
C MET A 222 11.61 -0.53 -11.09
N GLY A 223 11.07 -1.36 -10.21
CA GLY A 223 11.09 -2.81 -10.35
C GLY A 223 12.49 -3.42 -10.21
N ASP A 224 13.43 -2.76 -9.54
CA ASP A 224 14.71 -3.38 -9.25
C ASP A 224 14.52 -4.63 -8.39
N ARG A 225 15.19 -5.70 -8.77
CA ARG A 225 15.16 -7.03 -8.12
C ARG A 225 13.77 -7.66 -8.01
N LEU A 226 12.85 -7.34 -8.94
CA LEU A 226 11.57 -8.06 -9.01
C LEU A 226 11.79 -9.56 -9.17
N GLY A 227 11.13 -10.36 -8.33
CA GLY A 227 11.20 -11.82 -8.40
C GLY A 227 12.57 -12.41 -8.16
N SER A 228 13.52 -11.65 -7.61
CA SER A 228 14.86 -12.18 -7.34
C SER A 228 14.83 -13.27 -6.27
N THR A 229 15.84 -14.16 -6.30
CA THR A 229 16.02 -15.23 -5.30
C THR A 229 14.79 -16.15 -5.17
N LYS A 230 14.54 -16.98 -6.17
CA LYS A 230 13.43 -17.98 -6.21
C LYS A 230 12.02 -17.38 -6.22
N GLY A 231 11.84 -16.15 -6.69
CA GLY A 231 10.51 -15.58 -6.89
C GLY A 231 9.79 -16.21 -8.10
N ASN A 232 8.47 -16.29 -8.04
CA ASN A 232 7.63 -16.79 -9.13
C ASN A 232 6.66 -15.68 -9.56
N ILE A 233 6.89 -15.09 -10.75
CA ILE A 233 6.06 -14.02 -11.32
C ILE A 233 5.56 -14.44 -12.69
N LYS A 234 4.23 -14.47 -12.89
CA LYS A 234 3.69 -14.90 -14.19
C LYS A 234 3.80 -13.82 -15.25
N ARG A 235 3.48 -12.56 -14.94
CA ARG A 235 3.47 -11.50 -15.94
C ARG A 235 3.89 -10.16 -15.37
N ILE A 236 4.76 -9.48 -16.10
CA ILE A 236 5.19 -8.11 -15.84
C ILE A 236 4.86 -7.25 -17.07
N ARG A 237 4.25 -6.07 -16.88
CA ARG A 237 3.98 -5.08 -17.92
C ARG A 237 4.45 -3.71 -17.47
N PHE A 238 5.30 -3.12 -18.27
CA PHE A 238 5.77 -1.75 -18.12
C PHE A 238 5.35 -0.96 -19.36
N VAL A 239 4.55 0.07 -19.19
CA VAL A 239 4.01 0.85 -20.31
C VAL A 239 4.11 2.34 -20.02
N ASN A 240 4.71 3.10 -20.94
CA ASN A 240 4.88 4.55 -20.87
C ASN A 240 5.59 5.03 -19.59
N ASN A 241 6.55 4.27 -19.10
CA ASN A 241 7.29 4.67 -17.91
C ASN A 241 8.57 5.42 -18.28
N GLU A 242 9.05 6.28 -17.38
CA GLU A 242 10.26 7.06 -17.57
C GLU A 242 11.19 6.92 -16.36
N GLY A 243 12.43 6.45 -16.59
CA GLY A 243 13.42 6.36 -15.51
C GLY A 243 14.57 5.43 -15.85
N ASP A 244 15.72 5.73 -15.23
CA ASP A 244 16.92 4.93 -15.38
C ASP A 244 16.98 3.76 -14.38
N ALA A 245 17.79 2.75 -14.73
CA ALA A 245 17.98 1.52 -13.98
C ALA A 245 16.68 0.77 -13.64
N SER A 246 15.63 0.96 -14.45
CA SER A 246 14.38 0.21 -14.30
C SER A 246 14.60 -1.27 -14.62
N LEU A 247 13.93 -2.14 -13.88
CA LEU A 247 14.07 -3.61 -13.95
C LEU A 247 15.50 -4.12 -13.76
N HIS A 248 16.35 -3.34 -13.09
CA HIS A 248 17.71 -3.77 -12.76
C HIS A 248 17.64 -5.03 -11.88
N HIS A 249 18.46 -6.04 -12.16
CA HIS A 249 18.43 -7.34 -11.51
C HIS A 249 17.06 -8.07 -11.54
N LEU A 250 16.21 -7.80 -12.53
CA LEU A 250 14.99 -8.55 -12.73
C LEU A 250 15.29 -10.05 -12.77
N GLY A 251 14.61 -10.82 -11.94
CA GLY A 251 14.74 -12.29 -11.95
C GLY A 251 16.11 -12.83 -11.59
N TYR A 252 16.94 -12.09 -10.88
CA TYR A 252 18.23 -12.58 -10.42
C TYR A 252 18.05 -13.79 -9.50
N PHE A 253 18.51 -14.99 -9.94
CA PHE A 253 18.23 -16.29 -9.30
C PHE A 253 16.75 -16.65 -9.14
N THR A 254 15.88 -16.22 -10.04
CA THR A 254 14.43 -16.52 -9.99
C THR A 254 14.12 -17.97 -10.32
N GLU A 255 12.98 -18.49 -9.82
CA GLU A 255 12.41 -19.75 -10.29
C GLU A 255 11.71 -19.58 -11.64
N SER A 256 10.88 -18.57 -11.79
CA SER A 256 10.26 -18.24 -13.07
C SER A 256 9.74 -16.81 -13.18
N ILE A 257 9.94 -16.23 -14.36
CA ILE A 257 9.16 -15.09 -14.87
C ILE A 257 8.65 -15.51 -16.24
N ASN A 258 7.33 -15.68 -16.40
CA ASN A 258 6.81 -16.25 -17.64
C ASN A 258 6.76 -15.25 -18.79
N SER A 259 6.45 -13.98 -18.52
CA SER A 259 6.45 -12.96 -19.58
C SER A 259 6.75 -11.56 -19.04
N VAL A 260 7.50 -10.80 -19.82
CA VAL A 260 7.78 -9.37 -19.60
C VAL A 260 7.39 -8.61 -20.88
N CYS A 261 6.57 -7.59 -20.72
CA CYS A 261 6.12 -6.74 -21.81
C CYS A 261 6.52 -5.30 -21.53
N LEU A 262 7.31 -4.70 -22.43
CA LEU A 262 7.78 -3.33 -22.34
C LEU A 262 7.24 -2.54 -23.53
N ILE A 263 6.49 -1.46 -23.29
CA ILE A 263 5.88 -0.63 -24.34
C ILE A 263 6.17 0.83 -24.06
N GLN A 264 6.76 1.54 -25.03
CA GLN A 264 6.96 3.00 -25.01
C GLN A 264 7.62 3.53 -23.72
N ASN A 265 8.55 2.76 -23.14
CA ASN A 265 9.27 3.21 -21.96
C ASN A 265 10.50 4.04 -22.36
N LYS A 266 10.87 5.02 -21.52
CA LYS A 266 12.05 5.86 -21.70
C LYS A 266 13.03 5.66 -20.56
N GLY A 267 14.34 5.63 -20.88
CA GLY A 267 15.40 5.45 -19.91
C GLY A 267 16.19 4.17 -20.13
N LYS A 268 17.13 3.90 -19.22
CA LYS A 268 18.00 2.72 -19.31
C LYS A 268 17.37 1.54 -18.55
N PHE A 269 17.01 0.52 -19.29
CA PHE A 269 16.57 -0.76 -18.74
C PHE A 269 17.77 -1.71 -18.70
N SER A 270 18.07 -2.27 -17.56
CA SER A 270 19.13 -3.26 -17.42
C SER A 270 18.56 -4.57 -16.86
N PHE A 271 18.65 -5.62 -17.67
CA PHE A 271 18.28 -6.96 -17.23
C PHE A 271 19.52 -7.65 -16.68
N GLY A 272 19.56 -7.90 -15.39
CA GLY A 272 20.63 -8.68 -14.78
C GLY A 272 20.37 -10.17 -14.99
N ALA A 273 20.83 -10.74 -16.08
CA ALA A 273 20.81 -12.19 -16.27
C ALA A 273 22.00 -12.82 -15.56
N SER A 274 21.76 -13.45 -14.42
CA SER A 274 22.70 -14.41 -13.87
C SER A 274 21.94 -15.59 -13.26
N GLY A 275 21.51 -16.49 -14.14
CA GLY A 275 20.90 -17.76 -13.75
C GLY A 275 20.60 -18.57 -15.00
N SER A 276 21.17 -19.75 -15.11
CA SER A 276 21.20 -20.61 -16.31
C SER A 276 19.84 -21.13 -16.80
N ASN A 277 18.72 -20.74 -16.23
CA ASN A 277 17.39 -21.27 -16.58
C ASN A 277 16.28 -20.23 -16.77
N SER A 278 16.57 -18.93 -16.79
CA SER A 278 15.52 -17.93 -16.99
C SER A 278 15.11 -17.86 -18.47
N LYS A 279 14.01 -18.43 -18.83
CA LYS A 279 13.35 -18.22 -20.12
C LYS A 279 12.50 -16.95 -20.02
N TYR A 280 13.01 -15.84 -20.59
CA TYR A 280 12.22 -14.60 -20.73
C TYR A 280 11.65 -14.54 -22.14
N ASP A 281 10.34 -14.39 -22.25
CA ASP A 281 9.72 -13.95 -23.49
C ASP A 281 9.60 -12.41 -23.42
N VAL A 282 10.60 -11.71 -23.95
CA VAL A 282 10.62 -10.23 -23.97
C VAL A 282 9.95 -9.79 -25.26
N ASN A 283 8.68 -9.50 -25.20
CA ASN A 283 7.97 -8.84 -26.29
C ASN A 283 8.16 -7.33 -26.19
N SER A 284 9.21 -6.78 -26.84
CA SER A 284 9.39 -5.34 -27.01
C SER A 284 8.66 -4.88 -28.27
N MET A 285 7.62 -4.06 -28.14
CA MET A 285 7.15 -3.20 -29.22
C MET A 285 7.79 -1.83 -29.03
N LEU A 286 8.65 -1.44 -29.97
CA LEU A 286 9.23 -0.10 -30.11
C LEU A 286 8.16 0.92 -30.49
#